data_5610dd07bee1cde6ed9d99c96bf4ab97
#
_entry.id   5610dd07bee1cde6ed9d99c96bf4ab97
#
_cell.length_a   1.000
_cell.length_b   1.000
_cell.length_c   1.000
_cell.angle_alpha   90.00
_cell.angle_beta   90.00
_cell.angle_gamma   90.00
#
_symmetry.space_group_name_H-M   'P 1'
#
loop_
_entity.id
_entity.type
_entity.pdbx_description
1 polymer ?
#
loop_
_entity_poly.entity_id
_entity_poly.type
_entity_poly.pdbx_seq_one_letter_code
_entity_poly.pdbx_strand_id
1 'polypeptide(L)'
;KAAKTARGRVAKPARSGEEGAAPTGGLNGAQRTAASAEEATVAVLAGPGTGKTHTLVERVAWLVEERGAKPSELTAVTFTNRAAGELRARLEGRLGKRAARTMTIGTFHAICLELLGAVPLAGPYEQRAAAAAALAELGRKGSPGAFLRAISRHKTGADGGDDPAFALYQEKLEGKLDFDDLLLETLRQWEGGRSDR
;
A
#
# COMPACT_ATOMS: atom_id res chain seq x y z
N LYS A 1 -26.42 -0.85 -4.02
CA LYS A 1 -26.11 -0.65 -5.45
C LYS A 1 -24.76 -1.29 -5.71
N ALA A 2 -24.75 -2.38 -6.53
CA ALA A 2 -23.57 -3.19 -6.80
C ALA A 2 -22.48 -2.38 -7.52
N ALA A 3 -21.25 -2.44 -6.99
CA ALA A 3 -20.07 -1.92 -7.64
C ALA A 3 -19.77 -2.77 -8.90
N LYS A 4 -19.78 -2.11 -10.06
CA LYS A 4 -19.50 -2.71 -11.36
C LYS A 4 -17.99 -2.94 -11.47
N THR A 5 -17.56 -4.18 -11.32
CA THR A 5 -16.17 -4.60 -11.48
C THR A 5 -15.74 -4.34 -12.93
N ALA A 6 -14.86 -3.37 -13.13
CA ALA A 6 -14.24 -3.14 -14.44
C ALA A 6 -13.29 -4.31 -14.74
N ARG A 7 -13.64 -5.15 -15.71
CA ARG A 7 -12.74 -6.17 -16.26
C ARG A 7 -11.61 -5.47 -17.00
N GLY A 8 -10.42 -5.45 -16.41
CA GLY A 8 -9.21 -4.99 -17.07
C GLY A 8 -8.91 -5.86 -18.30
N ARG A 9 -8.74 -5.22 -19.44
CA ARG A 9 -8.27 -5.87 -20.67
C ARG A 9 -6.83 -6.31 -20.46
N VAL A 10 -6.57 -7.60 -20.58
CA VAL A 10 -5.21 -8.13 -20.70
C VAL A 10 -4.68 -7.70 -22.07
N ALA A 11 -3.68 -6.85 -22.09
CA ALA A 11 -3.07 -6.42 -23.35
C ALA A 11 -2.37 -7.60 -24.04
N LYS A 12 -2.75 -7.85 -25.28
CA LYS A 12 -2.11 -8.78 -26.21
C LYS A 12 -0.73 -8.23 -26.58
N PRO A 13 0.31 -9.03 -26.77
CA PRO A 13 1.64 -8.50 -27.12
C PRO A 13 1.55 -7.72 -28.44
N ALA A 14 1.94 -6.46 -28.41
CA ALA A 14 1.99 -5.60 -29.57
C ALA A 14 3.05 -6.07 -30.55
N ARG A 15 2.71 -6.08 -31.82
CA ARG A 15 3.63 -6.30 -32.94
C ARG A 15 4.58 -5.11 -33.06
N SER A 16 5.85 -5.43 -33.33
CA SER A 16 6.94 -4.51 -33.60
C SER A 16 6.57 -3.44 -34.65
N GLY A 17 6.77 -2.18 -34.27
CA GLY A 17 6.72 -1.04 -35.18
C GLY A 17 6.86 0.28 -34.43
N GLU A 18 7.97 0.94 -34.72
CA GLU A 18 8.32 2.34 -34.48
C GLU A 18 9.06 2.72 -33.18
N GLU A 19 10.32 3.10 -33.42
CA GLU A 19 11.29 3.60 -32.47
C GLU A 19 10.96 5.04 -32.07
N GLY A 20 10.37 5.18 -30.88
CA GLY A 20 10.50 6.38 -30.07
C GLY A 20 11.62 6.12 -29.04
N ALA A 21 12.56 7.02 -28.90
CA ALA A 21 13.73 6.90 -28.06
C ALA A 21 13.38 6.42 -26.64
N ALA A 22 13.82 5.22 -26.28
CA ALA A 22 13.56 4.64 -24.96
C ALA A 22 14.73 4.92 -24.03
N PRO A 23 14.51 5.55 -22.86
CA PRO A 23 15.52 5.61 -21.80
C PRO A 23 15.47 4.27 -21.06
N THR A 24 16.33 3.32 -21.43
CA THR A 24 16.20 2.00 -20.80
C THR A 24 17.55 1.32 -20.69
N GLY A 25 18.26 1.62 -19.62
CA GLY A 25 19.42 0.83 -19.23
C GLY A 25 19.04 -0.63 -18.99
N GLY A 26 19.25 -1.50 -20.00
CA GLY A 26 19.21 -2.94 -19.84
C GLY A 26 17.84 -3.63 -19.77
N LEU A 27 16.73 -2.98 -20.07
CA LEU A 27 15.40 -3.62 -20.14
C LEU A 27 15.24 -4.49 -21.40
N ASN A 28 14.63 -5.67 -21.25
CA ASN A 28 14.15 -6.44 -22.40
C ASN A 28 12.86 -5.83 -22.98
N GLY A 29 12.38 -6.35 -24.13
CA GLY A 29 11.21 -5.82 -24.83
C GLY A 29 9.94 -5.76 -23.97
N ALA A 30 9.62 -6.83 -23.23
CA ALA A 30 8.44 -6.87 -22.36
C ALA A 30 8.56 -5.89 -21.17
N GLN A 31 9.71 -5.79 -20.56
CA GLN A 31 9.98 -4.82 -19.50
C GLN A 31 9.85 -3.38 -20.00
N ARG A 32 10.36 -3.12 -21.21
CA ARG A 32 10.25 -1.82 -21.86
C ARG A 32 8.82 -1.42 -22.10
N THR A 33 8.01 -2.32 -22.68
CA THR A 33 6.57 -2.11 -22.86
C THR A 33 5.87 -1.81 -21.54
N ALA A 34 6.20 -2.54 -20.46
CA ALA A 34 5.60 -2.31 -19.15
C ALA A 34 6.04 -0.97 -18.53
N ALA A 35 7.31 -0.59 -18.70
CA ALA A 35 7.84 0.66 -18.17
C ALA A 35 7.29 1.91 -18.88
N SER A 36 7.04 1.83 -20.20
CA SER A 36 6.55 2.95 -21.02
C SER A 36 5.06 2.87 -21.37
N ALA A 37 4.30 2.00 -20.72
CA ALA A 37 2.86 1.89 -20.96
C ALA A 37 2.13 3.21 -20.65
N GLU A 38 1.23 3.63 -21.55
CA GLU A 38 0.49 4.90 -21.43
C GLU A 38 -0.88 4.76 -20.74
N GLU A 39 -1.31 3.52 -20.52
CA GLU A 39 -2.57 3.21 -19.88
C GLU A 39 -2.61 3.71 -18.42
N ALA A 40 -3.78 4.19 -18.01
CA ALA A 40 -4.01 4.67 -16.65
C ALA A 40 -3.79 3.58 -15.57
N THR A 41 -4.01 2.32 -15.93
CA THR A 41 -3.79 1.16 -15.04
C THR A 41 -2.99 0.10 -15.78
N VAL A 42 -1.85 -0.26 -15.23
CA VAL A 42 -0.95 -1.30 -15.79
C VAL A 42 -0.73 -2.39 -14.73
N ALA A 43 -1.01 -3.63 -15.09
CA ALA A 43 -0.70 -4.80 -14.27
C ALA A 43 0.45 -5.58 -14.90
N VAL A 44 1.52 -5.81 -14.14
CA VAL A 44 2.70 -6.56 -14.58
C VAL A 44 2.78 -7.88 -13.84
N LEU A 45 2.58 -8.98 -14.57
CA LEU A 45 2.71 -10.33 -14.05
C LEU A 45 4.11 -10.86 -14.39
N ALA A 46 4.91 -11.13 -13.37
CA ALA A 46 6.30 -11.55 -13.56
C ALA A 46 6.76 -12.49 -12.43
N GLY A 47 7.49 -13.54 -12.79
CA GLY A 47 8.05 -14.53 -11.86
C GLY A 47 9.18 -13.97 -10.97
N PRO A 48 9.70 -14.75 -10.02
CA PRO A 48 10.88 -14.39 -9.25
C PRO A 48 12.10 -14.17 -10.19
N GLY A 49 12.97 -13.22 -9.85
CA GLY A 49 14.19 -12.95 -10.61
C GLY A 49 14.05 -12.30 -11.99
N THR A 50 12.83 -12.01 -12.44
CA THR A 50 12.56 -11.44 -13.79
C THR A 50 12.79 -9.94 -13.89
N GLY A 51 13.32 -9.28 -12.86
CA GLY A 51 13.63 -7.85 -12.89
C GLY A 51 12.44 -6.92 -12.61
N LYS A 52 11.38 -7.39 -11.91
CA LYS A 52 10.21 -6.55 -11.53
C LYS A 52 10.58 -5.20 -10.94
N THR A 53 11.49 -5.20 -9.96
CA THR A 53 11.91 -3.96 -9.31
C THR A 53 12.66 -3.04 -10.27
N HIS A 54 13.44 -3.60 -11.18
CA HIS A 54 14.13 -2.82 -12.21
C HIS A 54 13.12 -2.18 -13.18
N THR A 55 12.13 -2.96 -13.63
CA THR A 55 11.04 -2.46 -14.48
C THR A 55 10.26 -1.34 -13.77
N LEU A 56 9.99 -1.49 -12.46
CA LEU A 56 9.31 -0.44 -11.67
C LEU A 56 10.14 0.84 -11.58
N VAL A 57 11.45 0.72 -11.33
CA VAL A 57 12.35 1.88 -11.28
C VAL A 57 12.36 2.63 -12.62
N GLU A 58 12.45 1.90 -13.74
CA GLU A 58 12.41 2.50 -15.06
C GLU A 58 11.02 3.07 -15.41
N ARG A 59 9.94 2.46 -14.91
CA ARG A 59 8.59 3.05 -15.02
C ARG A 59 8.52 4.42 -14.32
N VAL A 60 9.01 4.51 -13.10
CA VAL A 60 9.04 5.77 -12.35
C VAL A 60 9.92 6.80 -13.07
N ALA A 61 11.07 6.38 -13.57
CA ALA A 61 11.96 7.26 -14.35
C ALA A 61 11.26 7.79 -15.62
N TRP A 62 10.62 6.91 -16.37
CA TRP A 62 9.86 7.29 -17.56
C TRP A 62 8.72 8.28 -17.25
N LEU A 63 7.99 8.07 -16.15
CA LEU A 63 6.93 9.01 -15.74
C LEU A 63 7.49 10.42 -15.46
N VAL A 64 8.66 10.50 -14.84
CA VAL A 64 9.31 11.79 -14.52
C VAL A 64 9.93 12.42 -15.78
N GLU A 65 10.69 11.65 -16.56
CA GLU A 65 11.51 12.16 -17.66
C GLU A 65 10.69 12.41 -18.93
N GLU A 66 9.77 11.49 -19.27
CA GLU A 66 9.01 11.55 -20.53
C GLU A 66 7.58 12.09 -20.36
N ARG A 67 6.97 11.86 -19.20
CA ARG A 67 5.59 12.32 -18.94
C ARG A 67 5.53 13.59 -18.08
N GLY A 68 6.66 14.07 -17.60
CA GLY A 68 6.76 15.30 -16.82
C GLY A 68 6.11 15.21 -15.43
N ALA A 69 5.88 14.00 -14.90
CA ALA A 69 5.33 13.82 -13.56
C ALA A 69 6.32 14.37 -12.53
N LYS A 70 5.82 15.15 -11.57
CA LYS A 70 6.67 15.64 -10.50
C LYS A 70 6.97 14.49 -9.52
N PRO A 71 8.22 14.30 -9.09
CA PRO A 71 8.55 13.29 -8.09
C PRO A 71 7.68 13.33 -6.84
N SER A 72 7.24 14.51 -6.39
CA SER A 72 6.35 14.68 -5.23
C SER A 72 4.92 14.18 -5.45
N GLU A 73 4.52 13.92 -6.69
CA GLU A 73 3.20 13.37 -7.04
C GLU A 73 3.23 11.83 -7.14
N LEU A 74 4.42 11.22 -6.99
CA LEU A 74 4.61 9.78 -7.15
C LEU A 74 4.65 9.08 -5.79
N THR A 75 3.83 8.06 -5.66
CA THR A 75 3.81 7.18 -4.48
C THR A 75 4.16 5.76 -4.91
N ALA A 76 5.17 5.17 -4.27
CA ALA A 76 5.58 3.79 -4.48
C ALA A 76 5.40 2.97 -3.19
N VAL A 77 4.57 1.94 -3.25
CA VAL A 77 4.21 1.12 -2.10
C VAL A 77 4.86 -0.24 -2.19
N THR A 78 5.36 -0.73 -1.06
CA THR A 78 5.95 -2.07 -0.94
C THR A 78 5.40 -2.79 0.30
N PHE A 79 5.64 -4.11 0.41
CA PHE A 79 5.18 -4.89 1.56
C PHE A 79 6.09 -4.77 2.78
N THR A 80 7.36 -4.42 2.62
CA THR A 80 8.32 -4.37 3.72
C THR A 80 9.14 -3.10 3.70
N ASN A 81 9.56 -2.62 4.88
CA ASN A 81 10.43 -1.46 5.00
C ASN A 81 11.79 -1.69 4.32
N ARG A 82 12.28 -2.93 4.31
CA ARG A 82 13.49 -3.29 3.59
C ARG A 82 13.33 -3.08 2.08
N ALA A 83 12.24 -3.58 1.49
CA ALA A 83 11.96 -3.39 0.07
C ALA A 83 11.76 -1.92 -0.29
N ALA A 84 11.13 -1.13 0.59
CA ALA A 84 11.00 0.31 0.42
C ALA A 84 12.38 1.01 0.41
N GLY A 85 13.27 0.64 1.32
CA GLY A 85 14.65 1.15 1.35
C GLY A 85 15.44 0.78 0.09
N GLU A 86 15.35 -0.47 -0.37
CA GLU A 86 15.99 -0.94 -1.60
C GLU A 86 15.45 -0.20 -2.84
N LEU A 87 14.14 0.02 -2.92
CA LEU A 87 13.51 0.77 -4.00
C LEU A 87 13.97 2.23 -4.00
N ARG A 88 13.99 2.87 -2.83
CA ARG A 88 14.47 4.25 -2.67
C ARG A 88 15.93 4.38 -3.13
N ALA A 89 16.80 3.49 -2.71
CA ALA A 89 18.21 3.51 -3.13
C ALA A 89 18.39 3.38 -4.65
N ARG A 90 17.58 2.53 -5.30
CA ARG A 90 17.60 2.38 -6.76
C ARG A 90 17.08 3.63 -7.48
N LEU A 91 16.02 4.25 -6.98
CA LEU A 91 15.48 5.50 -7.51
C LEU A 91 16.45 6.68 -7.28
N GLU A 92 17.15 6.71 -6.14
CA GLU A 92 18.25 7.67 -5.93
C GLU A 92 19.37 7.52 -6.94
N GLY A 93 19.76 6.29 -7.24
CA GLY A 93 20.76 6.01 -8.28
C GLY A 93 20.31 6.40 -9.68
N ARG A 94 19.02 6.24 -10.00
CA ARG A 94 18.46 6.47 -11.34
C ARG A 94 18.06 7.93 -11.60
N LEU A 95 17.41 8.58 -10.64
CA LEU A 95 16.82 9.93 -10.76
C LEU A 95 17.52 11.00 -9.92
N GLY A 96 18.49 10.59 -9.10
CA GLY A 96 19.18 11.46 -8.16
C GLY A 96 18.47 11.58 -6.80
N LYS A 97 19.28 11.88 -5.78
CA LYS A 97 18.82 11.96 -4.38
C LYS A 97 17.68 12.97 -4.16
N ARG A 98 17.73 14.12 -4.87
CA ARG A 98 16.71 15.16 -4.71
C ARG A 98 15.33 14.66 -5.16
N ALA A 99 15.23 14.04 -6.31
CA ALA A 99 13.98 13.50 -6.83
C ALA A 99 13.43 12.39 -5.92
N ALA A 100 14.27 11.41 -5.55
CA ALA A 100 13.84 10.29 -4.71
C ALA A 100 13.40 10.71 -3.29
N ARG A 101 13.95 11.79 -2.73
CA ARG A 101 13.55 12.32 -1.42
C ARG A 101 12.16 12.95 -1.41
N THR A 102 11.70 13.49 -2.53
CA THR A 102 10.38 14.12 -2.64
C THR A 102 9.27 13.11 -2.97
N MET A 103 9.63 11.88 -3.37
CA MET A 103 8.67 10.80 -3.60
C MET A 103 8.21 10.18 -2.27
N THR A 104 6.95 9.78 -2.20
CA THR A 104 6.44 8.96 -1.11
C THR A 104 6.78 7.49 -1.41
N ILE A 105 7.70 6.90 -0.64
CA ILE A 105 8.14 5.50 -0.81
C ILE A 105 8.09 4.80 0.53
N GLY A 106 7.22 3.80 0.68
CA GLY A 106 7.03 3.12 1.96
C GLY A 106 6.14 1.90 1.90
N THR A 107 5.82 1.34 3.05
CA THR A 107 4.72 0.39 3.20
C THR A 107 3.40 1.14 3.36
N PHE A 108 2.26 0.49 3.11
CA PHE A 108 0.96 1.11 3.36
C PHE A 108 0.87 1.71 4.76
N HIS A 109 1.24 0.95 5.79
CA HIS A 109 1.20 1.42 7.18
C HIS A 109 2.13 2.62 7.44
N ALA A 110 3.33 2.62 6.88
CA ALA A 110 4.26 3.74 7.04
C ALA A 110 3.72 5.03 6.38
N ILE A 111 3.12 4.90 5.20
CA ILE A 111 2.52 6.02 4.48
C ILE A 111 1.27 6.53 5.23
N CYS A 112 0.40 5.63 5.71
CA CYS A 112 -0.76 6.01 6.51
C CYS A 112 -0.35 6.74 7.80
N LEU A 113 0.69 6.26 8.48
CA LEU A 113 1.22 6.94 9.68
C LEU A 113 1.76 8.32 9.37
N GLU A 114 2.44 8.49 8.24
CA GLU A 114 2.92 9.81 7.78
C GLU A 114 1.76 10.76 7.47
N LEU A 115 0.69 10.26 6.82
CA LEU A 115 -0.50 11.05 6.48
C LEU A 115 -1.32 11.45 7.71
N LEU A 116 -1.50 10.56 8.67
CA LEU A 116 -2.24 10.83 9.92
C LEU A 116 -1.43 11.65 10.92
N GLY A 117 -0.11 11.69 10.79
CA GLY A 117 0.77 12.38 11.72
C GLY A 117 0.98 11.64 13.03
N ALA A 118 1.11 12.39 14.13
CA ALA A 118 1.39 11.83 15.46
C ALA A 118 0.13 11.21 16.08
N VAL A 119 -0.19 9.97 15.72
CA VAL A 119 -1.27 9.18 16.34
C VAL A 119 -0.71 8.17 17.33
N PRO A 120 -1.36 7.94 18.49
CA PRO A 120 -0.92 6.94 19.44
C PRO A 120 -1.17 5.54 18.87
N LEU A 121 -0.13 4.73 18.76
CA LEU A 121 -0.21 3.35 18.28
C LEU A 121 -0.12 2.37 19.45
N ALA A 122 -1.01 1.38 19.46
CA ALA A 122 -0.94 0.25 20.37
C ALA A 122 0.11 -0.76 19.91
N GLY A 123 1.11 -1.00 20.72
CA GLY A 123 2.09 -2.03 20.47
C GLY A 123 1.51 -3.46 20.57
N PRO A 124 2.24 -4.49 20.11
CA PRO A 124 1.75 -5.87 20.15
C PRO A 124 1.39 -6.37 21.56
N TYR A 125 2.10 -5.90 22.57
CA TYR A 125 1.81 -6.22 23.97
C TYR A 125 0.48 -5.60 24.44
N GLU A 126 0.26 -4.31 24.13
CA GLU A 126 -0.95 -3.58 24.49
C GLU A 126 -2.19 -4.16 23.79
N GLN A 127 -2.09 -4.46 22.50
CA GLN A 127 -3.15 -5.14 21.75
C GLN A 127 -3.51 -6.50 22.38
N ARG A 128 -2.50 -7.28 22.81
CA ARG A 128 -2.72 -8.57 23.45
C ARG A 128 -3.36 -8.43 24.82
N ALA A 129 -2.95 -7.43 25.60
CA ALA A 129 -3.52 -7.14 26.90
C ALA A 129 -4.99 -6.67 26.77
N ALA A 130 -5.29 -5.76 25.84
CA ALA A 130 -6.64 -5.30 25.54
C ALA A 130 -7.54 -6.47 25.10
N ALA A 131 -7.05 -7.35 24.23
CA ALA A 131 -7.79 -8.53 23.79
C ALA A 131 -8.07 -9.51 24.93
N ALA A 132 -7.10 -9.74 25.83
CA ALA A 132 -7.30 -10.58 27.00
C ALA A 132 -8.31 -9.98 27.97
N ALA A 133 -8.25 -8.68 28.23
CA ALA A 133 -9.19 -7.96 29.09
C ALA A 133 -10.62 -8.01 28.54
N ALA A 134 -10.79 -7.77 27.24
CA ALA A 134 -12.10 -7.85 26.58
C ALA A 134 -12.73 -9.25 26.68
N LEU A 135 -11.94 -10.29 26.44
CA LEU A 135 -12.41 -11.68 26.58
C LEU A 135 -12.79 -12.02 28.02
N ALA A 136 -11.97 -11.61 28.99
CA ALA A 136 -12.22 -11.86 30.41
C ALA A 136 -13.48 -11.17 30.91
N GLU A 137 -13.70 -9.91 30.54
CA GLU A 137 -14.88 -9.12 30.94
C GLU A 137 -16.18 -9.73 30.40
N LEU A 138 -16.15 -10.30 29.20
CA LEU A 138 -17.29 -11.00 28.61
C LEU A 138 -17.39 -12.47 29.02
N GLY A 139 -16.54 -12.97 29.89
CA GLY A 139 -16.51 -14.38 30.29
C GLY A 139 -16.25 -15.35 29.13
N ARG A 140 -15.66 -14.88 28.02
CA ARG A 140 -15.39 -15.68 26.83
C ARG A 140 -14.09 -16.47 26.96
N LYS A 141 -14.15 -17.77 26.68
CA LYS A 141 -12.97 -18.62 26.57
C LYS A 141 -12.34 -18.45 25.19
N GLY A 142 -11.01 -18.26 25.12
CA GLY A 142 -10.30 -18.13 23.86
C GLY A 142 -8.89 -17.58 24.05
N SER A 143 -8.04 -17.70 23.03
CA SER A 143 -6.73 -17.08 23.08
C SER A 143 -6.80 -15.64 22.55
N PRO A 144 -6.13 -14.68 23.19
CA PRO A 144 -6.06 -13.29 22.72
C PRO A 144 -5.58 -13.20 21.27
N GLY A 145 -4.64 -14.08 20.86
CA GLY A 145 -4.15 -14.08 19.47
C GLY A 145 -5.18 -14.54 18.43
N ALA A 146 -6.05 -15.50 18.78
CA ALA A 146 -7.16 -15.89 17.90
C ALA A 146 -8.20 -14.78 17.80
N PHE A 147 -8.47 -14.11 18.91
CA PHE A 147 -9.38 -12.98 18.98
C PHE A 147 -8.87 -11.78 18.15
N LEU A 148 -7.60 -11.43 18.26
CA LEU A 148 -7.00 -10.37 17.42
C LEU A 148 -7.12 -10.66 15.92
N ARG A 149 -6.95 -11.92 15.49
CA ARG A 149 -7.18 -12.30 14.10
C ARG A 149 -8.64 -12.13 13.68
N ALA A 150 -9.60 -12.41 14.55
CA ALA A 150 -11.01 -12.18 14.29
C ALA A 150 -11.33 -10.69 14.16
N ILE A 151 -10.77 -9.84 15.05
CA ILE A 151 -10.86 -8.37 14.96
C ILE A 151 -10.33 -7.87 13.62
N SER A 152 -9.15 -8.32 13.21
CA SER A 152 -8.54 -7.90 11.94
C SER A 152 -9.41 -8.28 10.73
N ARG A 153 -9.99 -9.49 10.71
CA ARG A 153 -10.94 -9.89 9.65
C ARG A 153 -12.21 -9.05 9.66
N HIS A 154 -12.75 -8.75 10.84
CA HIS A 154 -13.91 -7.88 10.95
C HIS A 154 -13.62 -6.47 10.43
N LYS A 155 -12.52 -5.86 10.88
CA LYS A 155 -12.09 -4.52 10.43
C LYS A 155 -11.84 -4.44 8.92
N THR A 156 -11.35 -5.51 8.31
CA THR A 156 -11.12 -5.58 6.86
C THR A 156 -12.38 -5.95 6.05
N GLY A 157 -13.54 -6.12 6.72
CA GLY A 157 -14.81 -6.44 6.06
C GLY A 157 -14.93 -7.91 5.60
N ALA A 158 -14.02 -8.78 6.02
CA ALA A 158 -14.05 -10.20 5.67
C ALA A 158 -15.10 -10.99 6.49
N ASP A 159 -15.36 -10.54 7.72
CA ASP A 159 -16.39 -11.11 8.60
C ASP A 159 -17.43 -10.02 8.89
N GLY A 160 -18.67 -10.18 8.42
CA GLY A 160 -19.77 -9.28 8.69
C GLY A 160 -20.48 -9.69 9.98
N GLY A 161 -20.36 -8.89 11.03
CA GLY A 161 -21.10 -9.08 12.26
C GLY A 161 -20.61 -8.14 13.37
N ASP A 162 -21.55 -7.50 14.08
CA ASP A 162 -21.23 -6.69 15.25
C ASP A 162 -21.04 -7.63 16.47
N ASP A 163 -19.79 -7.91 16.78
CA ASP A 163 -19.45 -8.62 18.02
C ASP A 163 -19.12 -7.59 19.12
N PRO A 164 -19.89 -7.56 20.25
CA PRO A 164 -19.63 -6.64 21.37
C PRO A 164 -18.18 -6.69 21.88
N ALA A 165 -17.49 -7.84 21.71
CA ALA A 165 -16.11 -7.99 22.11
C ALA A 165 -15.15 -7.09 21.31
N PHE A 166 -15.48 -6.75 20.06
CA PHE A 166 -14.68 -5.87 19.24
C PHE A 166 -14.76 -4.41 19.73
N ALA A 167 -15.97 -3.96 20.07
CA ALA A 167 -16.15 -2.63 20.67
C ALA A 167 -15.42 -2.52 22.02
N LEU A 168 -15.51 -3.55 22.85
CA LEU A 168 -14.81 -3.60 24.13
C LEU A 168 -13.27 -3.63 23.96
N TYR A 169 -12.77 -4.37 22.98
CA TYR A 169 -11.34 -4.33 22.64
C TYR A 169 -10.90 -2.91 22.28
N GLN A 170 -11.67 -2.22 21.46
CA GLN A 170 -11.36 -0.85 21.06
C GLN A 170 -11.37 0.11 22.26
N GLU A 171 -12.30 -0.06 23.19
CA GLU A 171 -12.31 0.69 24.45
C GLU A 171 -11.05 0.44 25.28
N LYS A 172 -10.62 -0.83 25.41
CA LYS A 172 -9.40 -1.21 26.15
C LYS A 172 -8.11 -0.72 25.51
N LEU A 173 -8.12 -0.28 24.25
CA LEU A 173 -6.98 0.39 23.62
C LEU A 173 -6.82 1.86 24.06
N GLU A 174 -7.78 2.41 24.83
CA GLU A 174 -7.69 3.76 25.41
C GLU A 174 -7.41 4.85 24.37
N GLY A 175 -8.02 4.76 23.21
CA GLY A 175 -7.85 5.72 22.10
C GLY A 175 -6.60 5.50 21.26
N LYS A 176 -5.82 4.45 21.52
CA LYS A 176 -4.72 4.06 20.63
C LYS A 176 -5.26 3.31 19.41
N LEU A 177 -4.59 3.48 18.29
CA LEU A 177 -4.89 2.76 17.06
C LEU A 177 -4.05 1.47 16.96
N ASP A 178 -4.64 0.37 16.54
CA ASP A 178 -3.88 -0.77 16.04
C ASP A 178 -3.53 -0.57 14.55
N PHE A 179 -2.83 -1.53 13.93
CA PHE A 179 -2.41 -1.39 12.54
C PHE A 179 -3.58 -1.37 11.55
N ASP A 180 -4.67 -2.10 11.83
CA ASP A 180 -5.86 -2.09 10.97
C ASP A 180 -6.59 -0.74 11.09
N ASP A 181 -6.68 -0.19 12.30
CA ASP A 181 -7.25 1.14 12.54
C ASP A 181 -6.50 2.24 11.79
N LEU A 182 -5.18 2.13 11.70
CA LEU A 182 -4.34 3.09 10.99
C LEU A 182 -4.75 3.19 9.50
N LEU A 183 -5.01 2.06 8.87
CA LEU A 183 -5.49 2.02 7.48
C LEU A 183 -6.90 2.57 7.35
N LEU A 184 -7.80 2.15 8.25
CA LEU A 184 -9.21 2.57 8.24
C LEU A 184 -9.36 4.07 8.50
N GLU A 185 -8.62 4.62 9.46
CA GLU A 185 -8.66 6.05 9.76
C GLU A 185 -8.13 6.88 8.60
N THR A 186 -7.05 6.43 7.94
CA THR A 186 -6.57 7.08 6.73
C THR A 186 -7.62 7.09 5.63
N LEU A 187 -8.34 5.97 5.42
CA LEU A 187 -9.43 5.90 4.45
C LEU A 187 -10.58 6.84 4.81
N ARG A 188 -11.00 6.89 6.08
CA ARG A 188 -12.05 7.80 6.55
C ARG A 188 -11.71 9.26 6.29
N GLN A 189 -10.48 9.67 6.62
CA GLN A 189 -10.04 11.04 6.37
C GLN A 189 -9.97 11.36 4.87
N TRP A 190 -9.55 10.39 4.05
CA TRP A 190 -9.53 10.55 2.59
C TRP A 190 -10.94 10.72 2.01
N GLU A 191 -11.89 9.89 2.45
CA GLU A 191 -13.28 9.96 1.97
C GLU A 191 -13.98 11.25 2.47
N GLY A 192 -13.77 11.64 3.74
CA GLY A 192 -14.27 12.89 4.30
C GLY A 192 -13.75 14.12 3.55
N GLY A 193 -12.45 14.18 3.25
CA GLY A 193 -11.86 15.28 2.49
C GLY A 193 -12.26 15.35 1.01
N ARG A 194 -12.90 14.32 0.46
CA ARG A 194 -13.49 14.33 -0.90
C ARG A 194 -14.90 14.87 -0.95
N SER A 195 -15.59 14.91 0.19
CA SER A 195 -16.96 15.44 0.28
C SER A 195 -17.01 16.98 0.32
N ASP A 196 -15.86 17.62 0.60
CA ASP A 196 -15.75 19.08 0.76
C ASP A 196 -15.13 19.80 -0.46
N ARG A 197 -15.06 19.11 -1.65
CA ARG A 197 -14.52 19.71 -2.87
C ARG A 197 -15.50 19.65 -4.04
#